data_4f74cb26fcd18ad5ea63d4a984de320a
#
_entry.id   4f74cb26fcd18ad5ea63d4a984de320a
#
_cell.length_a   1.000
_cell.length_b   1.000
_cell.length_c   1.000
_cell.angle_alpha   90.00
_cell.angle_beta   90.00
_cell.angle_gamma   90.00
#
_symmetry.space_group_name_H-M   'P 1'
#
loop_
_entity.id
_entity.type
_entity.pdbx_description
1 polymer ?
#
loop_
_entity_poly.entity_id
_entity_poly.type
_entity_poly.pdbx_seq_one_letter_code
_entity_poly.pdbx_strand_id
1 'polypeptide(L)'
;MTNGFAALKVCAHTVEQLQKMGIKKPMPVQEQAIPALFAGRDVIARAQTGTGKTLAFLVPLAEKIDTAKSYVQALVITPTRELAQQIATEMKKILGESDIKVLAVTGGRDFETQKYKLEGRSHVLIGTPGRLLDHIRKGNTDLGGVRYLVLDEVDEMLQQGFMDEALELIAMTAPEHQTMLCSATLSEEVRKLGRKLTKNCALIDINPDQATVEKIKQICLKTTDEYKNKAVAALIDRLNPYLMIVFCMSKERTKELGDWLGMQGYNVDVLHGEMSPAKRKTVMKAFRDAKIQILVASDLAARGLDVEGVTHVVNYDIPHDVDWYVHRIGRTGRAGNEGEAITLYTADEVKWLRNIETKLGVLMERQNLEGGVVARRVAVAAKKKKPAGPKRGRNSVVDKRKAPKTGSNRRQGTKKGK
;
A
#
# COMPACT_ATOMS: atom_id res chain seq x y z
N MET A 1 18.46 -12.72 26.15
CA MET A 1 17.85 -12.99 24.84
C MET A 1 17.85 -11.69 24.05
N THR A 2 18.59 -11.61 22.95
CA THR A 2 18.63 -10.44 22.06
C THR A 2 17.27 -10.31 21.37
N ASN A 3 16.38 -9.50 21.95
CA ASN A 3 15.10 -9.16 21.33
C ASN A 3 15.27 -7.93 20.43
N GLY A 4 14.68 -7.92 19.25
CA GLY A 4 14.65 -6.80 18.36
C GLY A 4 15.49 -6.99 17.08
N PHE A 5 15.97 -5.88 16.47
CA PHE A 5 16.69 -5.92 15.18
C PHE A 5 18.04 -6.68 15.25
N ALA A 6 18.69 -6.71 16.41
CA ALA A 6 19.90 -7.50 16.60
C ALA A 6 19.65 -9.01 16.41
N ALA A 7 18.47 -9.52 16.77
CA ALA A 7 18.09 -10.91 16.51
C ALA A 7 17.92 -11.22 15.00
N LEU A 8 17.69 -10.20 14.19
CA LEU A 8 17.62 -10.31 12.72
C LEU A 8 18.99 -10.16 12.05
N LYS A 9 20.09 -10.16 12.83
CA LYS A 9 21.47 -9.99 12.38
C LYS A 9 21.77 -8.60 11.79
N VAL A 10 20.99 -7.58 12.19
CA VAL A 10 21.26 -6.18 11.85
C VAL A 10 22.47 -5.71 12.65
N CYS A 11 23.41 -5.00 12.02
CA CYS A 11 24.64 -4.55 12.65
C CYS A 11 24.38 -3.51 13.77
N ALA A 12 25.31 -3.40 14.71
CA ALA A 12 25.17 -2.55 15.90
C ALA A 12 24.96 -1.07 15.52
N HIS A 13 25.63 -0.57 14.50
CA HIS A 13 25.45 0.81 14.02
C HIS A 13 24.02 1.08 13.56
N THR A 14 23.48 0.23 12.68
CA THR A 14 22.10 0.38 12.18
C THR A 14 21.08 0.26 13.32
N VAL A 15 21.29 -0.66 14.27
CA VAL A 15 20.44 -0.79 15.46
C VAL A 15 20.44 0.48 16.31
N GLU A 16 21.61 1.10 16.50
CA GLU A 16 21.71 2.37 17.23
C GLU A 16 20.95 3.50 16.54
N GLN A 17 21.08 3.63 15.20
CA GLN A 17 20.34 4.64 14.45
C GLN A 17 18.82 4.42 14.54
N LEU A 18 18.35 3.17 14.43
CA LEU A 18 16.94 2.84 14.61
C LEU A 18 16.44 3.22 16.03
N GLN A 19 17.26 2.99 17.06
CA GLN A 19 16.92 3.41 18.43
C GLN A 19 16.84 4.94 18.58
N LYS A 20 17.76 5.68 17.95
CA LYS A 20 17.69 7.16 17.87
C LYS A 20 16.43 7.67 17.18
N MET A 21 15.90 6.90 16.22
CA MET A 21 14.62 7.15 15.56
C MET A 21 13.40 6.72 16.41
N GLY A 22 13.60 6.18 17.62
CA GLY A 22 12.54 5.68 18.49
C GLY A 22 12.06 4.26 18.15
N ILE A 23 12.70 3.58 17.18
CA ILE A 23 12.28 2.27 16.68
C ILE A 23 13.04 1.18 17.44
N LYS A 24 12.38 0.56 18.40
CA LYS A 24 13.01 -0.41 19.33
C LYS A 24 12.80 -1.86 18.91
N LYS A 25 11.71 -2.16 18.24
CA LYS A 25 11.32 -3.52 17.86
C LYS A 25 10.94 -3.58 16.38
N PRO A 26 11.31 -4.65 15.67
CA PRO A 26 10.86 -4.85 14.30
C PRO A 26 9.36 -5.12 14.24
N MET A 27 8.75 -4.70 13.15
CA MET A 27 7.36 -5.03 12.81
C MET A 27 7.31 -6.39 12.08
N PRO A 28 6.16 -7.08 12.02
CA PRO A 28 6.05 -8.43 11.42
C PRO A 28 6.60 -8.55 10.00
N VAL A 29 6.43 -7.52 9.15
CA VAL A 29 7.00 -7.51 7.79
C VAL A 29 8.53 -7.45 7.82
N GLN A 30 9.09 -6.71 8.77
CA GLN A 30 10.55 -6.58 8.93
C GLN A 30 11.17 -7.87 9.45
N GLU A 31 10.50 -8.54 10.41
CA GLU A 31 10.95 -9.83 10.96
C GLU A 31 11.08 -10.91 9.88
N GLN A 32 10.24 -10.87 8.86
CA GLN A 32 10.26 -11.85 7.76
C GLN A 32 11.14 -11.39 6.59
N ALA A 33 11.09 -10.11 6.21
CA ALA A 33 11.77 -9.62 5.01
C ALA A 33 13.28 -9.42 5.23
N ILE A 34 13.69 -8.85 6.37
CA ILE A 34 15.12 -8.56 6.62
C ILE A 34 15.99 -9.83 6.54
N PRO A 35 15.65 -10.94 7.22
CA PRO A 35 16.43 -12.16 7.10
C PRO A 35 16.45 -12.76 5.68
N ALA A 36 15.31 -12.69 4.96
CA ALA A 36 15.22 -13.18 3.59
C ALA A 36 16.13 -12.38 2.65
N LEU A 37 16.13 -11.05 2.78
CA LEU A 37 16.98 -10.16 2.00
C LEU A 37 18.47 -10.34 2.36
N PHE A 38 18.83 -10.54 3.62
CA PHE A 38 20.21 -10.85 4.01
C PHE A 38 20.69 -12.19 3.44
N ALA A 39 19.79 -13.16 3.32
CA ALA A 39 20.08 -14.44 2.67
C ALA A 39 20.17 -14.38 1.14
N GLY A 40 20.04 -13.20 0.53
CA GLY A 40 20.09 -13.02 -0.92
C GLY A 40 18.83 -13.43 -1.68
N ARG A 41 17.72 -13.73 -0.98
CA ARG A 41 16.46 -14.09 -1.63
C ARG A 41 15.72 -12.84 -2.10
N ASP A 42 14.98 -12.98 -3.20
CA ASP A 42 14.00 -11.97 -3.58
C ASP A 42 12.80 -11.99 -2.62
N VAL A 43 12.11 -10.88 -2.54
CA VAL A 43 10.96 -10.75 -1.63
C VAL A 43 9.78 -10.10 -2.36
N ILE A 44 8.61 -10.69 -2.21
CA ILE A 44 7.34 -10.01 -2.49
C ILE A 44 6.64 -9.80 -1.14
N ALA A 45 6.45 -8.56 -0.75
CA ALA A 45 5.81 -8.21 0.52
C ALA A 45 4.45 -7.55 0.27
N ARG A 46 3.36 -8.22 0.70
CA ARG A 46 2.06 -7.59 0.86
C ARG A 46 1.95 -7.08 2.30
N ALA A 47 1.85 -5.78 2.43
CA ALA A 47 1.60 -5.14 3.71
C ALA A 47 1.08 -3.72 3.47
N GLN A 48 0.17 -3.23 4.31
CA GLN A 48 -0.38 -1.88 4.20
C GLN A 48 0.66 -0.78 4.45
N THR A 49 0.32 0.45 4.08
CA THR A 49 1.10 1.65 4.44
C THR A 49 1.15 1.79 5.97
N GLY A 50 2.31 2.11 6.53
CA GLY A 50 2.49 2.23 7.98
C GLY A 50 2.83 0.93 8.70
N THR A 51 2.93 -0.21 8.01
CA THR A 51 3.35 -1.50 8.60
C THR A 51 4.87 -1.69 8.65
N GLY A 52 5.64 -0.68 8.23
CA GLY A 52 7.10 -0.71 8.29
C GLY A 52 7.80 -1.32 7.07
N LYS A 53 7.13 -1.44 5.90
CA LYS A 53 7.73 -1.92 4.64
C LYS A 53 9.01 -1.16 4.27
N THR A 54 9.02 0.15 4.43
CA THR A 54 10.17 0.99 4.10
C THR A 54 11.42 0.55 4.83
N LEU A 55 11.36 0.32 6.13
CA LEU A 55 12.49 -0.17 6.90
C LEU A 55 12.87 -1.62 6.56
N ALA A 56 11.91 -2.43 6.11
CA ALA A 56 12.18 -3.81 5.72
C ALA A 56 13.20 -3.93 4.58
N PHE A 57 13.26 -2.94 3.67
CA PHE A 57 14.27 -2.89 2.61
C PHE A 57 15.41 -1.91 2.91
N LEU A 58 15.16 -0.80 3.59
CA LEU A 58 16.21 0.18 3.87
C LEU A 58 17.29 -0.36 4.81
N VAL A 59 16.91 -1.15 5.81
CA VAL A 59 17.87 -1.77 6.74
C VAL A 59 18.85 -2.69 6.01
N PRO A 60 18.42 -3.65 5.19
CA PRO A 60 19.37 -4.45 4.40
C PRO A 60 20.20 -3.63 3.40
N LEU A 61 19.60 -2.62 2.77
CA LEU A 61 20.33 -1.76 1.84
C LEU A 61 21.45 -0.98 2.54
N ALA A 62 21.19 -0.44 3.73
CA ALA A 62 22.18 0.30 4.50
C ALA A 62 23.44 -0.54 4.81
N GLU A 63 23.29 -1.86 4.93
CA GLU A 63 24.39 -2.77 5.27
C GLU A 63 25.05 -3.44 4.06
N LYS A 64 24.38 -3.43 2.90
CA LYS A 64 24.89 -4.12 1.69
C LYS A 64 25.58 -3.19 0.71
N ILE A 65 25.42 -1.87 0.83
CA ILE A 65 26.06 -0.89 -0.05
C ILE A 65 27.54 -0.76 0.30
N ASP A 66 28.39 -0.92 -0.72
CA ASP A 66 29.83 -0.80 -0.63
C ASP A 66 30.26 0.63 -0.99
N THR A 67 30.73 1.40 -0.02
CA THR A 67 31.16 2.79 -0.21
C THR A 67 32.44 2.95 -1.05
N ALA A 68 33.23 1.90 -1.21
CA ALA A 68 34.40 1.89 -2.07
C ALA A 68 34.07 1.93 -3.57
N LYS A 69 32.82 1.54 -3.92
CA LYS A 69 32.34 1.54 -5.30
C LYS A 69 31.62 2.85 -5.62
N SER A 70 32.09 3.55 -6.62
CA SER A 70 31.59 4.87 -6.97
C SER A 70 30.53 4.86 -8.07
N TYR A 71 29.58 3.91 -8.02
CA TYR A 71 28.44 3.78 -8.95
C TYR A 71 27.15 3.42 -8.21
N VAL A 72 26.03 3.50 -8.92
CA VAL A 72 24.70 3.17 -8.37
C VAL A 72 24.60 1.67 -8.12
N GLN A 73 24.39 1.28 -6.87
CA GLN A 73 24.26 -0.11 -6.43
C GLN A 73 22.83 -0.50 -6.07
N ALA A 74 22.01 0.48 -5.66
CA ALA A 74 20.61 0.27 -5.34
C ALA A 74 19.70 1.27 -6.06
N LEU A 75 18.58 0.75 -6.57
CA LEU A 75 17.52 1.52 -7.19
C LEU A 75 16.21 1.24 -6.47
N VAL A 76 15.57 2.31 -5.99
CA VAL A 76 14.21 2.25 -5.40
C VAL A 76 13.27 3.04 -6.29
N ILE A 77 12.28 2.37 -6.87
CA ILE A 77 11.27 2.95 -7.76
C ILE A 77 9.96 3.11 -6.98
N THR A 78 9.37 4.31 -7.01
CA THR A 78 8.13 4.63 -6.32
C THR A 78 7.18 5.43 -7.21
N PRO A 79 5.85 5.33 -7.05
CA PRO A 79 4.90 6.04 -7.91
C PRO A 79 4.89 7.56 -7.67
N THR A 80 5.23 8.02 -6.45
CA THR A 80 5.06 9.42 -6.08
C THR A 80 6.37 10.09 -5.66
N ARG A 81 6.45 11.42 -5.92
CA ARG A 81 7.60 12.25 -5.55
C ARG A 81 7.77 12.35 -4.04
N GLU A 82 6.65 12.43 -3.35
CA GLU A 82 6.59 12.54 -1.90
C GLU A 82 7.15 11.30 -1.23
N LEU A 83 6.74 10.12 -1.69
CA LEU A 83 7.23 8.85 -1.18
C LEU A 83 8.73 8.68 -1.44
N ALA A 84 9.21 9.02 -2.64
CA ALA A 84 10.64 8.98 -2.94
C ALA A 84 11.47 9.86 -2.00
N GLN A 85 10.98 11.07 -1.69
CA GLN A 85 11.65 11.99 -0.77
C GLN A 85 11.61 11.51 0.68
N GLN A 86 10.49 10.91 1.09
CA GLN A 86 10.33 10.31 2.40
C GLN A 86 11.31 9.16 2.59
N ILE A 87 11.35 8.20 1.65
CA ILE A 87 12.27 7.06 1.68
C ILE A 87 13.72 7.53 1.72
N ALA A 88 14.09 8.53 0.90
CA ALA A 88 15.44 9.08 0.92
C ALA A 88 15.80 9.75 2.25
N THR A 89 14.83 10.39 2.90
CA THR A 89 15.03 11.01 4.22
C THR A 89 15.18 9.95 5.30
N GLU A 90 14.38 8.90 5.27
CA GLU A 90 14.48 7.76 6.21
C GLU A 90 15.81 7.01 6.03
N MET A 91 16.21 6.75 4.77
CA MET A 91 17.51 6.13 4.49
C MET A 91 18.66 6.92 5.11
N LYS A 92 18.67 8.26 4.95
CA LYS A 92 19.71 9.11 5.53
C LYS A 92 19.73 9.06 7.07
N LYS A 93 18.59 8.93 7.72
CA LYS A 93 18.53 8.77 9.19
C LYS A 93 19.13 7.45 9.63
N ILE A 94 18.84 6.35 8.89
CA ILE A 94 19.41 5.01 9.18
C ILE A 94 20.91 5.00 8.97
N LEU A 95 21.40 5.70 7.94
CA LEU A 95 22.81 5.76 7.61
C LEU A 95 23.62 6.57 8.64
N GLY A 96 23.01 7.59 9.26
CA GLY A 96 23.74 8.50 10.16
C GLY A 96 24.89 9.20 9.45
N GLU A 97 26.12 9.02 9.95
CA GLU A 97 27.35 9.62 9.41
C GLU A 97 28.05 8.75 8.33
N SER A 98 27.33 7.80 7.74
CA SER A 98 27.88 6.94 6.69
C SER A 98 28.19 7.70 5.39
N ASP A 99 29.23 7.28 4.68
CA ASP A 99 29.63 7.80 3.36
C ASP A 99 28.68 7.35 2.21
N ILE A 100 27.63 6.59 2.48
CA ILE A 100 26.65 6.18 1.48
C ILE A 100 25.89 7.40 0.96
N LYS A 101 26.03 7.67 -0.34
CA LYS A 101 25.37 8.80 -1.01
C LYS A 101 23.99 8.39 -1.53
N VAL A 102 22.95 9.02 -1.01
CA VAL A 102 21.55 8.78 -1.36
C VAL A 102 20.97 9.99 -2.08
N LEU A 103 20.39 9.78 -3.25
CA LEU A 103 19.76 10.82 -4.06
C LEU A 103 18.31 10.49 -4.38
N ALA A 104 17.41 11.43 -4.07
CA ALA A 104 16.03 11.40 -4.54
C ALA A 104 15.91 12.08 -5.91
N VAL A 105 15.46 11.33 -6.92
CA VAL A 105 15.30 11.73 -8.33
C VAL A 105 13.83 11.83 -8.65
N THR A 106 13.27 13.06 -8.60
CA THR A 106 11.82 13.26 -8.76
C THR A 106 11.52 14.48 -9.61
N GLY A 107 10.41 14.48 -10.33
CA GLY A 107 9.93 15.66 -11.03
C GLY A 107 9.66 16.84 -10.08
N GLY A 108 9.46 18.05 -10.65
CA GLY A 108 9.20 19.25 -9.86
C GLY A 108 10.40 19.84 -9.13
N ARG A 109 11.58 19.25 -9.26
CA ARG A 109 12.86 19.84 -8.90
C ARG A 109 13.62 20.23 -10.16
N ASP A 110 14.53 21.20 -10.02
CA ASP A 110 15.40 21.61 -11.12
C ASP A 110 16.21 20.40 -11.63
N PHE A 111 16.18 20.24 -12.96
CA PHE A 111 16.85 19.12 -13.64
C PHE A 111 18.37 19.22 -13.53
N GLU A 112 18.91 20.42 -13.71
CA GLU A 112 20.37 20.65 -13.68
C GLU A 112 20.93 20.43 -12.26
N THR A 113 20.21 20.84 -11.23
CA THR A 113 20.60 20.53 -9.84
C THR A 113 20.64 19.02 -9.58
N GLN A 114 19.70 18.24 -10.14
CA GLN A 114 19.72 16.78 -9.99
C GLN A 114 20.87 16.17 -10.80
N LYS A 115 21.10 16.65 -12.03
CA LYS A 115 22.22 16.23 -12.88
C LYS A 115 23.55 16.40 -12.16
N TYR A 116 23.82 17.58 -11.65
CA TYR A 116 25.06 17.87 -10.90
C TYR A 116 25.26 16.90 -9.70
N LYS A 117 24.19 16.57 -8.99
CA LYS A 117 24.24 15.61 -7.88
C LYS A 117 24.46 14.16 -8.35
N LEU A 118 23.96 13.79 -9.52
CA LEU A 118 24.19 12.48 -10.12
C LEU A 118 25.65 12.32 -10.56
N GLU A 119 26.26 13.35 -11.13
CA GLU A 119 27.69 13.40 -11.47
C GLU A 119 28.58 13.19 -10.23
N GLY A 120 28.10 13.56 -9.04
CA GLY A 120 28.73 13.31 -7.74
C GLY A 120 28.73 11.85 -7.26
N ARG A 121 28.35 10.89 -8.11
CA ARG A 121 28.39 9.43 -7.88
C ARG A 121 27.57 8.97 -6.67
N SER A 122 26.27 8.88 -6.87
CA SER A 122 25.33 8.35 -5.86
C SER A 122 25.42 6.82 -5.79
N HIS A 123 25.32 6.25 -4.59
CA HIS A 123 25.27 4.80 -4.37
C HIS A 123 23.83 4.26 -4.43
N VAL A 124 22.86 5.07 -3.99
CA VAL A 124 21.43 4.72 -3.92
C VAL A 124 20.63 5.78 -4.64
N LEU A 125 19.85 5.38 -5.63
CA LEU A 125 18.85 6.23 -6.29
C LEU A 125 17.45 5.83 -5.85
N ILE A 126 16.65 6.84 -5.52
CA ILE A 126 15.24 6.65 -5.13
C ILE A 126 14.42 7.62 -5.97
N GLY A 127 13.45 7.14 -6.75
CA GLY A 127 12.77 8.08 -7.61
C GLY A 127 11.50 7.57 -8.27
N THR A 128 10.86 8.49 -9.02
CA THR A 128 9.71 8.17 -9.88
C THR A 128 10.17 7.74 -11.27
N PRO A 129 9.47 6.78 -11.91
CA PRO A 129 9.93 6.17 -13.16
C PRO A 129 10.32 7.19 -14.22
N GLY A 130 9.42 8.06 -14.66
CA GLY A 130 9.69 8.99 -15.76
C GLY A 130 10.91 9.90 -15.51
N ARG A 131 11.11 10.40 -14.26
CA ARG A 131 12.25 11.28 -13.99
C ARG A 131 13.58 10.52 -13.95
N LEU A 132 13.57 9.28 -13.48
CA LEU A 132 14.74 8.40 -13.55
C LEU A 132 15.12 8.14 -15.02
N LEU A 133 14.15 7.78 -15.86
CA LEU A 133 14.36 7.59 -17.31
C LEU A 133 14.91 8.84 -17.99
N ASP A 134 14.40 10.02 -17.68
CA ASP A 134 14.88 11.29 -18.24
C ASP A 134 16.39 11.47 -18.00
N HIS A 135 16.87 11.19 -16.78
CA HIS A 135 18.29 11.31 -16.44
C HIS A 135 19.15 10.24 -17.11
N ILE A 136 18.65 9.00 -17.19
CA ILE A 136 19.38 7.87 -17.78
C ILE A 136 19.49 8.05 -19.30
N ARG A 137 18.39 8.39 -19.98
CA ARG A 137 18.37 8.65 -21.42
C ARG A 137 19.29 9.81 -21.84
N LYS A 138 19.51 10.77 -20.92
CA LYS A 138 20.47 11.87 -21.12
C LYS A 138 21.91 11.53 -20.70
N GLY A 139 22.18 10.30 -20.28
CA GLY A 139 23.51 9.87 -19.87
C GLY A 139 24.00 10.45 -18.54
N ASN A 140 23.13 11.01 -17.71
CA ASN A 140 23.52 11.61 -16.43
C ASN A 140 23.84 10.57 -15.36
N THR A 141 23.44 9.32 -15.54
CA THR A 141 23.72 8.18 -14.67
C THR A 141 23.50 6.87 -15.41
N ASP A 142 24.08 5.79 -14.89
CA ASP A 142 24.02 4.43 -15.39
C ASP A 142 23.48 3.49 -14.29
N LEU A 143 22.70 2.50 -14.69
CA LEU A 143 22.13 1.48 -13.80
C LEU A 143 22.80 0.11 -13.91
N GLY A 144 23.79 -0.07 -14.77
CA GLY A 144 24.48 -1.36 -14.98
C GLY A 144 25.15 -1.92 -13.72
N GLY A 145 25.42 -1.07 -12.73
CA GLY A 145 25.95 -1.46 -11.41
C GLY A 145 24.92 -1.83 -10.36
N VAL A 146 23.62 -1.67 -10.64
CA VAL A 146 22.55 -1.92 -9.67
C VAL A 146 22.45 -3.42 -9.35
N ARG A 147 22.59 -3.75 -8.08
CA ARG A 147 22.49 -5.10 -7.52
C ARG A 147 21.28 -5.26 -6.61
N TYR A 148 20.66 -4.17 -6.21
CA TYR A 148 19.51 -4.17 -5.32
C TYR A 148 18.40 -3.30 -5.94
N LEU A 149 17.28 -3.95 -6.26
CA LEU A 149 16.12 -3.32 -6.87
C LEU A 149 14.93 -3.39 -5.90
N VAL A 150 14.31 -2.25 -5.67
CA VAL A 150 13.07 -2.17 -4.89
C VAL A 150 12.00 -1.47 -5.71
N LEU A 151 10.83 -2.09 -5.81
CA LEU A 151 9.62 -1.45 -6.31
C LEU A 151 8.67 -1.29 -5.13
N ASP A 152 8.38 -0.06 -4.74
CA ASP A 152 7.46 0.23 -3.65
C ASP A 152 6.13 0.77 -4.17
N GLU A 153 5.03 0.37 -3.57
CA GLU A 153 3.66 0.65 -4.00
C GLU A 153 3.39 0.21 -5.47
N VAL A 154 3.71 -1.06 -5.77
CA VAL A 154 3.58 -1.64 -7.12
C VAL A 154 2.15 -1.56 -7.65
N ASP A 155 1.16 -1.81 -6.81
CA ASP A 155 -0.26 -1.67 -7.14
C ASP A 155 -0.61 -0.25 -7.61
N GLU A 156 -0.01 0.75 -6.99
CA GLU A 156 -0.13 2.15 -7.38
C GLU A 156 0.53 2.43 -8.73
N MET A 157 1.74 1.90 -8.97
CA MET A 157 2.41 2.06 -10.26
C MET A 157 1.60 1.45 -11.41
N LEU A 158 0.98 0.29 -11.18
CA LEU A 158 0.08 -0.35 -12.15
C LEU A 158 -1.14 0.53 -12.44
N GLN A 159 -1.80 1.05 -11.42
CA GLN A 159 -3.00 1.89 -11.58
C GLN A 159 -2.72 3.23 -12.27
N GLN A 160 -1.53 3.81 -12.04
CA GLN A 160 -1.13 5.08 -12.63
C GLN A 160 -0.50 4.94 -14.03
N GLY A 161 -0.31 3.71 -14.52
CA GLY A 161 0.30 3.44 -15.82
C GLY A 161 1.81 3.68 -15.88
N PHE A 162 2.50 3.70 -14.72
CA PHE A 162 3.96 3.90 -14.65
C PHE A 162 4.77 2.61 -14.80
N MET A 163 4.09 1.50 -15.03
CA MET A 163 4.74 0.19 -15.03
C MET A 163 5.65 -0.02 -16.23
N ASP A 164 5.29 0.49 -17.39
CA ASP A 164 6.12 0.38 -18.60
C ASP A 164 7.46 1.11 -18.43
N GLU A 165 7.42 2.33 -17.89
CA GLU A 165 8.63 3.10 -17.57
C GLU A 165 9.49 2.40 -16.50
N ALA A 166 8.84 1.82 -15.48
CA ALA A 166 9.55 1.05 -14.45
C ALA A 166 10.22 -0.20 -15.04
N LEU A 167 9.56 -0.92 -15.95
CA LEU A 167 10.14 -2.09 -16.63
C LEU A 167 11.31 -1.71 -17.54
N GLU A 168 11.25 -0.56 -18.21
CA GLU A 168 12.36 -0.03 -19.01
C GLU A 168 13.59 0.24 -18.10
N LEU A 169 13.40 0.86 -16.92
CA LEU A 169 14.46 1.07 -15.95
C LEU A 169 15.07 -0.25 -15.47
N ILE A 170 14.24 -1.23 -15.16
CA ILE A 170 14.69 -2.56 -14.70
C ILE A 170 15.52 -3.25 -15.77
N ALA A 171 15.15 -3.14 -17.05
CA ALA A 171 15.92 -3.71 -18.16
C ALA A 171 17.33 -3.11 -18.32
N MET A 172 17.57 -1.93 -17.75
CA MET A 172 18.88 -1.25 -17.76
C MET A 172 19.73 -1.57 -16.52
N THR A 173 19.19 -2.30 -15.54
CA THR A 173 19.97 -2.74 -14.35
C THR A 173 20.84 -3.96 -14.68
N ALA A 174 21.75 -4.31 -13.76
CA ALA A 174 22.52 -5.54 -13.90
C ALA A 174 21.61 -6.77 -14.07
N PRO A 175 21.97 -7.75 -14.93
CA PRO A 175 21.15 -8.95 -15.17
C PRO A 175 20.88 -9.77 -13.89
N GLU A 176 21.83 -9.73 -12.96
CA GLU A 176 21.70 -10.35 -11.65
C GLU A 176 21.58 -9.28 -10.58
N HIS A 177 20.39 -9.09 -10.09
CA HIS A 177 20.07 -8.20 -8.97
C HIS A 177 19.08 -8.89 -8.04
N GLN A 178 19.13 -8.56 -6.77
CA GLN A 178 18.15 -8.95 -5.78
C GLN A 178 16.96 -7.98 -5.85
N THR A 179 15.72 -8.53 -5.91
CA THR A 179 14.50 -7.74 -6.08
C THR A 179 13.61 -7.83 -4.85
N MET A 180 13.10 -6.68 -4.40
CA MET A 180 12.00 -6.60 -3.46
C MET A 180 10.82 -5.84 -4.08
N LEU A 181 9.66 -6.50 -4.11
CA LEU A 181 8.38 -5.89 -4.50
C LEU A 181 7.55 -5.64 -3.26
N CYS A 182 7.14 -4.40 -3.05
CA CYS A 182 6.22 -4.00 -1.99
C CYS A 182 4.89 -3.55 -2.59
N SER A 183 3.80 -4.06 -2.05
CA SER A 183 2.45 -3.70 -2.47
C SER A 183 1.51 -3.75 -1.27
N ALA A 184 0.44 -2.96 -1.28
CA ALA A 184 -0.62 -3.09 -0.30
C ALA A 184 -1.59 -4.22 -0.70
N THR A 185 -1.68 -4.54 -2.00
CA THR A 185 -2.56 -5.57 -2.54
C THR A 185 -1.78 -6.62 -3.32
N LEU A 186 -2.32 -7.84 -3.42
CA LEU A 186 -1.79 -8.91 -4.28
C LEU A 186 -2.79 -9.24 -5.39
N SER A 187 -3.11 -8.25 -6.22
CA SER A 187 -3.91 -8.48 -7.43
C SER A 187 -3.24 -9.49 -8.37
N GLU A 188 -3.98 -10.03 -9.33
CA GLU A 188 -3.40 -10.99 -10.29
C GLU A 188 -2.30 -10.33 -11.14
N GLU A 189 -2.41 -9.03 -11.42
CA GLU A 189 -1.39 -8.24 -12.12
C GLU A 189 -0.10 -8.14 -11.28
N VAL A 190 -0.21 -7.83 -9.99
CA VAL A 190 0.95 -7.78 -9.06
C VAL A 190 1.60 -9.15 -8.95
N ARG A 191 0.81 -10.23 -8.88
CA ARG A 191 1.33 -11.61 -8.85
C ARG A 191 2.06 -12.00 -10.14
N LYS A 192 1.52 -11.63 -11.31
CA LYS A 192 2.17 -11.86 -12.62
C LYS A 192 3.48 -11.10 -12.71
N LEU A 193 3.48 -9.85 -12.30
CA LEU A 193 4.69 -9.02 -12.28
C LEU A 193 5.74 -9.62 -11.33
N GLY A 194 5.33 -10.02 -10.13
CA GLY A 194 6.21 -10.68 -9.16
C GLY A 194 6.89 -11.91 -9.76
N ARG A 195 6.12 -12.82 -10.38
CA ARG A 195 6.68 -14.01 -11.05
C ARG A 195 7.66 -13.67 -12.19
N LYS A 196 7.46 -12.54 -12.87
CA LYS A 196 8.34 -12.09 -13.96
C LYS A 196 9.66 -11.48 -13.43
N LEU A 197 9.60 -10.77 -12.32
CA LEU A 197 10.71 -9.94 -11.83
C LEU A 197 11.51 -10.59 -10.70
N THR A 198 11.05 -11.70 -10.11
CA THR A 198 11.71 -12.31 -8.96
C THR A 198 12.12 -13.75 -9.23
N LYS A 199 13.25 -14.16 -8.60
CA LYS A 199 13.78 -15.52 -8.59
C LYS A 199 13.88 -15.99 -7.14
N ASN A 200 13.60 -17.28 -6.85
CA ASN A 200 13.67 -17.83 -5.47
C ASN A 200 13.01 -16.92 -4.41
N CYS A 201 11.82 -16.46 -4.69
CA CYS A 201 11.13 -15.43 -3.96
C CYS A 201 10.58 -15.91 -2.61
N ALA A 202 10.76 -15.11 -1.55
CA ALA A 202 9.99 -15.20 -0.32
C ALA A 202 8.71 -14.37 -0.47
N LEU A 203 7.54 -15.03 -0.44
CA LEU A 203 6.26 -14.33 -0.36
C LEU A 203 5.94 -14.03 1.11
N ILE A 204 5.90 -12.77 1.44
CA ILE A 204 5.55 -12.26 2.77
C ILE A 204 4.17 -11.61 2.65
N ASP A 205 3.21 -12.24 3.29
CA ASP A 205 1.83 -11.81 3.27
C ASP A 205 1.41 -11.43 4.69
N ILE A 206 1.65 -10.17 5.03
CA ILE A 206 1.16 -9.59 6.27
C ILE A 206 -0.24 -9.08 5.98
N ASN A 207 -1.21 -9.87 6.38
CA ASN A 207 -2.61 -9.50 6.24
C ASN A 207 -3.00 -8.56 7.39
N PRO A 208 -3.02 -7.26 7.18
CA PRO A 208 -3.40 -6.30 8.20
C PRO A 208 -4.91 -6.09 8.24
N ASP A 209 -5.62 -6.69 7.26
CA ASP A 209 -7.02 -6.39 7.01
C ASP A 209 -7.91 -6.64 8.24
N GLN A 210 -7.51 -7.54 9.14
CA GLN A 210 -8.22 -7.73 10.40
C GLN A 210 -7.66 -6.86 11.54
N ALA A 211 -6.35 -6.83 11.77
CA ALA A 211 -5.79 -6.20 12.96
C ALA A 211 -5.79 -4.65 12.94
N THR A 212 -5.65 -4.02 11.76
CA THR A 212 -5.68 -2.55 11.63
C THR A 212 -7.11 -2.04 11.46
N VAL A 213 -7.91 -2.74 10.65
CA VAL A 213 -9.33 -2.44 10.43
C VAL A 213 -10.14 -2.65 11.72
N GLU A 214 -9.78 -3.65 12.55
CA GLU A 214 -10.40 -3.90 13.86
C GLU A 214 -10.15 -2.79 14.89
N LYS A 215 -9.02 -2.08 14.78
CA LYS A 215 -8.67 -0.98 15.70
C LYS A 215 -9.28 0.36 15.29
N ILE A 216 -9.76 0.47 14.06
CA ILE A 216 -10.41 1.67 13.56
C ILE A 216 -11.92 1.52 13.75
N LYS A 217 -12.51 2.40 14.54
CA LYS A 217 -13.97 2.44 14.69
C LYS A 217 -14.57 2.93 13.36
N GLN A 218 -15.40 2.08 12.75
CA GLN A 218 -15.99 2.34 11.43
C GLN A 218 -17.47 2.63 11.55
N ILE A 219 -17.85 3.83 11.14
CA ILE A 219 -19.21 4.36 11.20
C ILE A 219 -19.66 4.70 9.80
N CYS A 220 -20.94 4.52 9.51
CA CYS A 220 -21.53 5.01 8.30
C CYS A 220 -22.80 5.82 8.59
N LEU A 221 -22.88 6.95 7.89
CA LEU A 221 -23.97 7.91 7.99
C LEU A 221 -24.73 7.98 6.68
N LYS A 222 -26.03 7.69 6.73
CA LYS A 222 -26.90 7.87 5.59
C LYS A 222 -27.20 9.35 5.40
N THR A 223 -27.03 9.85 4.17
CA THR A 223 -27.29 11.24 3.79
C THR A 223 -27.82 11.32 2.36
N THR A 224 -27.99 12.52 1.82
CA THR A 224 -28.21 12.78 0.40
C THR A 224 -27.09 13.67 -0.12
N ASP A 225 -26.87 13.74 -1.44
CA ASP A 225 -25.79 14.56 -2.01
C ASP A 225 -25.91 16.05 -1.60
N GLU A 226 -27.12 16.58 -1.51
CA GLU A 226 -27.40 17.96 -1.08
C GLU A 226 -26.98 18.22 0.37
N TYR A 227 -27.03 17.21 1.22
CA TYR A 227 -26.74 17.34 2.65
C TYR A 227 -25.32 16.89 3.03
N LYS A 228 -24.53 16.30 2.10
CA LYS A 228 -23.17 15.83 2.41
C LYS A 228 -22.27 16.92 3.02
N ASN A 229 -22.29 18.14 2.48
CA ASN A 229 -21.51 19.26 3.04
C ASN A 229 -21.90 19.56 4.48
N LYS A 230 -23.20 19.68 4.74
CA LYS A 230 -23.73 19.92 6.09
C LYS A 230 -23.41 18.78 7.05
N ALA A 231 -23.42 17.54 6.53
CA ALA A 231 -23.04 16.35 7.32
C ALA A 231 -21.56 16.41 7.75
N VAL A 232 -20.65 16.83 6.85
CA VAL A 232 -19.24 17.02 7.20
C VAL A 232 -19.06 18.12 8.23
N ALA A 233 -19.73 19.26 8.08
CA ALA A 233 -19.69 20.36 9.06
C ALA A 233 -20.18 19.89 10.44
N ALA A 234 -21.32 19.23 10.50
CA ALA A 234 -21.85 18.68 11.75
C ALA A 234 -20.91 17.64 12.39
N LEU A 235 -20.18 16.85 11.58
CA LEU A 235 -19.16 15.94 12.09
C LEU A 235 -17.97 16.71 12.69
N ILE A 236 -17.49 17.74 12.01
CA ILE A 236 -16.38 18.57 12.51
C ILE A 236 -16.76 19.22 13.86
N ASP A 237 -17.94 19.83 13.94
CA ASP A 237 -18.42 20.48 15.16
C ASP A 237 -18.59 19.49 16.32
N ARG A 238 -19.16 18.32 16.03
CA ARG A 238 -19.41 17.28 17.05
C ARG A 238 -18.13 16.63 17.56
N LEU A 239 -17.22 16.29 16.64
CA LEU A 239 -16.04 15.48 16.96
C LEU A 239 -14.85 16.32 17.41
N ASN A 240 -14.83 17.60 17.02
CA ASN A 240 -13.69 18.51 17.26
C ASN A 240 -12.34 17.82 17.03
N PRO A 241 -12.07 17.29 15.81
CA PRO A 241 -10.94 16.43 15.55
C PRO A 241 -9.63 17.18 15.73
N TYR A 242 -8.59 16.50 16.23
CA TYR A 242 -7.24 17.06 16.22
C TYR A 242 -6.76 17.28 14.78
N LEU A 243 -6.78 16.23 13.97
CA LEU A 243 -6.58 16.30 12.53
C LEU A 243 -7.61 15.38 11.85
N MET A 244 -8.24 15.88 10.78
CA MET A 244 -9.21 15.13 9.97
C MET A 244 -8.83 15.19 8.50
N ILE A 245 -8.94 14.03 7.83
CA ILE A 245 -8.86 13.96 6.37
C ILE A 245 -10.25 13.62 5.82
N VAL A 246 -10.72 14.42 4.85
CA VAL A 246 -11.98 14.18 4.14
C VAL A 246 -11.67 13.77 2.71
N PHE A 247 -12.02 12.56 2.32
CA PHE A 247 -11.76 12.00 1.00
C PHE A 247 -12.92 12.24 0.05
N CYS A 248 -12.64 12.89 -1.08
CA CYS A 248 -13.54 13.07 -2.21
C CYS A 248 -13.05 12.27 -3.42
N MET A 249 -14.00 11.79 -4.26
CA MET A 249 -13.69 10.96 -5.43
C MET A 249 -13.07 11.78 -6.57
N SER A 250 -13.38 13.07 -6.69
CA SER A 250 -12.87 13.94 -7.75
C SER A 250 -12.22 15.22 -7.21
N LYS A 251 -11.37 15.84 -8.06
CA LYS A 251 -10.74 17.13 -7.74
C LYS A 251 -11.74 18.27 -7.65
N GLU A 252 -12.81 18.21 -8.44
CA GLU A 252 -13.88 19.21 -8.45
C GLU A 252 -14.58 19.19 -7.08
N ARG A 253 -15.05 18.03 -6.64
CA ARG A 253 -15.67 17.87 -5.31
C ARG A 253 -14.73 18.23 -4.18
N THR A 254 -13.42 17.97 -4.33
CA THR A 254 -12.41 18.37 -3.34
C THR A 254 -12.36 19.90 -3.19
N LYS A 255 -12.36 20.63 -4.31
CA LYS A 255 -12.35 22.09 -4.31
C LYS A 255 -13.66 22.65 -3.75
N GLU A 256 -14.80 22.17 -4.28
CA GLU A 256 -16.13 22.63 -3.86
C GLU A 256 -16.35 22.47 -2.35
N LEU A 257 -16.02 21.29 -1.81
CA LEU A 257 -16.15 21.07 -0.36
C LEU A 257 -15.17 21.91 0.44
N GLY A 258 -13.93 22.05 0.00
CA GLY A 258 -12.93 22.88 0.66
C GLY A 258 -13.33 24.34 0.71
N ASP A 259 -13.76 24.89 -0.42
CA ASP A 259 -14.24 26.29 -0.52
C ASP A 259 -15.48 26.49 0.37
N TRP A 260 -16.44 25.57 0.32
CA TRP A 260 -17.65 25.66 1.15
C TRP A 260 -17.32 25.62 2.65
N LEU A 261 -16.46 24.72 3.11
CA LEU A 261 -16.02 24.66 4.51
C LEU A 261 -15.25 25.91 4.92
N GLY A 262 -14.39 26.43 4.05
CA GLY A 262 -13.66 27.69 4.28
C GLY A 262 -14.61 28.88 4.45
N MET A 263 -15.68 28.98 3.63
CA MET A 263 -16.72 30.00 3.77
C MET A 263 -17.51 29.87 5.08
N GLN A 264 -17.61 28.69 5.66
CA GLN A 264 -18.20 28.46 6.98
C GLN A 264 -17.24 28.78 8.14
N GLY A 265 -15.98 29.15 7.86
CA GLY A 265 -14.99 29.53 8.87
C GLY A 265 -14.18 28.37 9.44
N TYR A 266 -14.26 27.14 8.84
CA TYR A 266 -13.43 26.02 9.28
C TYR A 266 -11.97 26.21 8.87
N ASN A 267 -11.05 25.68 9.70
CA ASN A 267 -9.62 25.66 9.41
C ASN A 267 -9.29 24.51 8.45
N VAL A 268 -9.50 24.75 7.15
CA VAL A 268 -9.45 23.77 6.08
C VAL A 268 -8.50 24.18 4.96
N ASP A 269 -7.86 23.21 4.31
CA ASP A 269 -7.22 23.36 3.01
C ASP A 269 -7.46 22.12 2.14
N VAL A 270 -7.15 22.23 0.86
CA VAL A 270 -7.43 21.17 -0.13
C VAL A 270 -6.15 20.56 -0.67
N LEU A 271 -6.24 19.27 -1.07
CA LEU A 271 -5.14 18.56 -1.70
C LEU A 271 -5.64 17.77 -2.93
N HIS A 272 -5.26 18.20 -4.13
CA HIS A 272 -5.65 17.54 -5.39
C HIS A 272 -4.53 17.56 -6.43
N GLY A 273 -4.67 16.73 -7.48
CA GLY A 273 -3.61 16.48 -8.46
C GLY A 273 -3.13 17.69 -9.26
N GLU A 274 -3.97 18.72 -9.45
CA GLU A 274 -3.61 19.92 -10.22
C GLU A 274 -2.84 20.98 -9.44
N MET A 275 -2.58 20.73 -8.16
CA MET A 275 -1.81 21.68 -7.36
C MET A 275 -0.35 21.70 -7.77
N SER A 276 0.24 22.91 -7.80
CA SER A 276 1.68 23.02 -7.99
C SER A 276 2.45 22.30 -6.87
N PRO A 277 3.61 21.73 -7.16
CA PRO A 277 4.42 21.03 -6.15
C PRO A 277 4.75 21.91 -4.94
N ALA A 278 4.95 23.23 -5.16
CA ALA A 278 5.22 24.18 -4.08
C ALA A 278 4.01 24.33 -3.15
N LYS A 279 2.81 24.57 -3.71
CA LYS A 279 1.57 24.69 -2.95
C LYS A 279 1.26 23.42 -2.19
N ARG A 280 1.38 22.25 -2.86
CA ARG A 280 1.20 20.94 -2.24
C ARG A 280 2.11 20.76 -1.02
N LYS A 281 3.41 21.08 -1.16
CA LYS A 281 4.38 21.01 -0.05
C LYS A 281 3.99 21.91 1.11
N THR A 282 3.52 23.14 0.83
CA THR A 282 3.09 24.12 1.86
C THR A 282 1.88 23.58 2.63
N VAL A 283 0.83 23.11 1.93
CA VAL A 283 -0.38 22.54 2.55
C VAL A 283 -0.03 21.34 3.40
N MET A 284 0.77 20.41 2.86
CA MET A 284 1.20 19.22 3.58
C MET A 284 2.01 19.54 4.83
N LYS A 285 2.88 20.55 4.77
CA LYS A 285 3.61 21.01 5.95
C LYS A 285 2.67 21.61 6.98
N ALA A 286 1.77 22.48 6.56
CA ALA A 286 0.81 23.12 7.44
C ALA A 286 -0.11 22.09 8.14
N PHE A 287 -0.53 21.04 7.43
CA PHE A 287 -1.32 19.94 7.99
C PHE A 287 -0.53 19.11 9.00
N ARG A 288 0.73 18.73 8.70
CA ARG A 288 1.61 18.02 9.65
C ARG A 288 1.90 18.86 10.91
N ASP A 289 2.07 20.17 10.75
CA ASP A 289 2.33 21.10 11.84
C ASP A 289 1.04 21.46 12.60
N ALA A 290 -0.09 20.82 12.31
CA ALA A 290 -1.43 21.08 12.86
C ALA A 290 -1.89 22.56 12.75
N LYS A 291 -1.36 23.29 11.76
CA LYS A 291 -1.82 24.65 11.41
C LYS A 291 -3.10 24.63 10.59
N ILE A 292 -3.38 23.53 9.94
CA ILE A 292 -4.63 23.19 9.26
C ILE A 292 -5.21 21.99 9.98
N GLN A 293 -6.47 22.07 10.38
CA GLN A 293 -7.18 21.02 11.10
C GLN A 293 -7.82 20.02 10.16
N ILE A 294 -8.39 20.50 9.06
CA ILE A 294 -9.15 19.69 8.09
C ILE A 294 -8.42 19.69 6.75
N LEU A 295 -8.12 18.52 6.23
CA LEU A 295 -7.58 18.36 4.88
C LEU A 295 -8.62 17.69 3.99
N VAL A 296 -9.16 18.40 3.01
CA VAL A 296 -10.01 17.80 1.98
C VAL A 296 -9.14 17.31 0.83
N ALA A 297 -9.18 16.04 0.51
CA ALA A 297 -8.24 15.46 -0.43
C ALA A 297 -8.92 14.53 -1.45
N SER A 298 -8.42 14.57 -2.70
CA SER A 298 -8.74 13.52 -3.66
C SER A 298 -7.85 12.29 -3.42
N ASP A 299 -8.34 11.11 -3.76
CA ASP A 299 -7.63 9.85 -3.56
C ASP A 299 -6.19 9.88 -4.06
N LEU A 300 -6.02 10.26 -5.33
CA LEU A 300 -4.72 10.33 -5.99
C LEU A 300 -3.74 11.28 -5.26
N ALA A 301 -4.25 12.38 -4.74
CA ALA A 301 -3.42 13.37 -4.08
C ALA A 301 -3.08 12.99 -2.64
N ALA A 302 -3.93 12.21 -1.98
CA ALA A 302 -3.71 11.76 -0.61
C ALA A 302 -2.86 10.50 -0.49
N ARG A 303 -2.44 9.90 -1.61
CA ARG A 303 -1.54 8.75 -1.60
C ARG A 303 -0.17 9.12 -1.06
N GLY A 304 0.45 8.18 -0.38
CA GLY A 304 1.75 8.42 0.26
C GLY A 304 1.72 9.44 1.39
N LEU A 305 0.52 9.90 1.81
CA LEU A 305 0.40 10.78 2.98
C LEU A 305 0.76 10.00 4.24
N ASP A 306 1.95 10.26 4.74
CA ASP A 306 2.34 9.85 6.09
C ASP A 306 2.28 11.08 7.00
N VAL A 307 1.19 11.14 7.76
CA VAL A 307 0.93 12.19 8.74
C VAL A 307 0.50 11.51 10.02
N GLU A 308 1.26 11.72 11.06
CA GLU A 308 0.91 11.29 12.41
C GLU A 308 -0.16 12.20 13.00
N GLY A 309 -0.96 11.67 13.92
CA GLY A 309 -1.97 12.46 14.63
C GLY A 309 -3.30 12.63 13.90
N VAL A 310 -3.52 11.99 12.76
CA VAL A 310 -4.84 11.96 12.11
C VAL A 310 -5.77 11.12 12.97
N THR A 311 -6.74 11.79 13.61
CA THR A 311 -7.70 11.14 14.51
C THR A 311 -8.92 10.63 13.76
N HIS A 312 -9.34 11.33 12.71
CA HIS A 312 -10.56 11.03 11.98
C HIS A 312 -10.33 11.01 10.46
N VAL A 313 -10.95 10.04 9.80
CA VAL A 313 -11.06 9.97 8.35
C VAL A 313 -12.54 10.01 7.96
N VAL A 314 -12.90 10.88 7.05
CA VAL A 314 -14.26 10.94 6.49
C VAL A 314 -14.20 10.57 5.02
N ASN A 315 -14.90 9.51 4.62
CA ASN A 315 -15.18 9.23 3.22
C ASN A 315 -16.42 10.03 2.82
N TYR A 316 -16.21 11.22 2.23
CA TYR A 316 -17.28 12.05 1.68
C TYR A 316 -17.99 11.35 0.52
N ASP A 317 -17.19 10.69 -0.34
CA ASP A 317 -17.66 9.78 -1.36
C ASP A 317 -17.20 8.36 -1.02
N ILE A 318 -18.12 7.40 -1.10
CA ILE A 318 -17.78 6.00 -0.86
C ILE A 318 -16.92 5.45 -2.00
N PRO A 319 -15.75 4.86 -1.72
CA PRO A 319 -14.93 4.26 -2.77
C PRO A 319 -15.59 2.99 -3.31
N HIS A 320 -15.48 2.77 -4.62
CA HIS A 320 -16.03 1.57 -5.26
C HIS A 320 -15.16 0.33 -5.04
N ASP A 321 -13.89 0.53 -4.76
CA ASP A 321 -12.93 -0.52 -4.46
C ASP A 321 -12.64 -0.60 -2.96
N VAL A 322 -12.55 -1.82 -2.45
CA VAL A 322 -12.33 -2.08 -1.01
C VAL A 322 -10.90 -1.74 -0.60
N ASP A 323 -9.93 -1.96 -1.48
CA ASP A 323 -8.54 -1.62 -1.20
C ASP A 323 -8.38 -0.10 -1.02
N TRP A 324 -9.07 0.70 -1.84
CA TRP A 324 -9.15 2.15 -1.65
C TRP A 324 -9.74 2.55 -0.31
N TYR A 325 -10.82 1.87 0.09
CA TYR A 325 -11.43 2.10 1.39
C TYR A 325 -10.43 1.87 2.52
N VAL A 326 -9.73 0.75 2.48
CA VAL A 326 -8.71 0.38 3.47
C VAL A 326 -7.54 1.37 3.48
N HIS A 327 -7.08 1.80 2.29
CA HIS A 327 -6.02 2.81 2.16
C HIS A 327 -6.42 4.17 2.76
N ARG A 328 -7.70 4.58 2.61
CA ARG A 328 -8.20 5.82 3.18
C ARG A 328 -8.28 5.72 4.71
N ILE A 329 -8.97 4.71 5.23
CA ILE A 329 -9.15 4.57 6.69
C ILE A 329 -7.81 4.34 7.41
N GLY A 330 -6.86 3.66 6.77
CA GLY A 330 -5.50 3.46 7.29
C GLY A 330 -4.66 4.75 7.39
N ARG A 331 -5.24 5.93 7.12
CA ARG A 331 -4.60 7.22 7.45
C ARG A 331 -4.79 7.58 8.93
N THR A 332 -5.76 6.98 9.62
CA THR A 332 -5.92 7.05 11.08
C THR A 332 -5.56 5.73 11.76
N GLY A 333 -5.61 5.65 13.08
CA GLY A 333 -5.33 4.43 13.85
C GLY A 333 -3.88 3.95 13.77
N ARG A 334 -2.91 4.84 13.54
CA ARG A 334 -1.48 4.50 13.40
C ARG A 334 -0.74 4.50 14.73
N ALA A 335 0.38 3.78 14.75
CA ALA A 335 1.29 3.69 15.92
C ALA A 335 0.61 3.24 17.22
N GLY A 336 -0.46 2.44 17.13
CA GLY A 336 -1.17 1.94 18.29
C GLY A 336 -2.26 2.84 18.84
N ASN A 337 -2.49 4.00 18.24
CA ASN A 337 -3.59 4.91 18.58
C ASN A 337 -4.93 4.41 18.02
N GLU A 338 -6.01 4.76 18.69
CA GLU A 338 -7.36 4.55 18.18
C GLU A 338 -7.67 5.57 17.07
N GLY A 339 -8.45 5.15 16.07
CA GLY A 339 -8.88 6.00 14.96
C GLY A 339 -10.36 5.82 14.67
N GLU A 340 -10.99 6.86 14.10
CA GLU A 340 -12.38 6.78 13.69
C GLU A 340 -12.50 7.07 12.19
N ALA A 341 -13.20 6.19 11.46
CA ALA A 341 -13.50 6.33 10.05
C ALA A 341 -15.01 6.44 9.84
N ILE A 342 -15.45 7.54 9.24
CA ILE A 342 -16.85 7.82 8.98
C ILE A 342 -17.08 7.81 7.47
N THR A 343 -18.04 7.02 7.01
CA THR A 343 -18.40 6.93 5.60
C THR A 343 -19.81 7.50 5.36
N LEU A 344 -19.88 8.58 4.59
CA LEU A 344 -21.13 9.12 4.10
C LEU A 344 -21.63 8.28 2.93
N TYR A 345 -22.92 7.97 2.90
CA TYR A 345 -23.51 7.21 1.79
C TYR A 345 -24.93 7.64 1.49
N THR A 346 -25.28 7.62 0.21
CA THR A 346 -26.66 7.83 -0.27
C THR A 346 -27.40 6.51 -0.41
N ALA A 347 -28.70 6.57 -0.70
CA ALA A 347 -29.52 5.37 -0.93
C ALA A 347 -28.96 4.51 -2.08
N ASP A 348 -28.44 5.14 -3.13
CA ASP A 348 -27.92 4.47 -4.33
C ASP A 348 -26.54 3.85 -4.10
N GLU A 349 -25.79 4.37 -3.12
CA GLU A 349 -24.45 3.91 -2.76
C GLU A 349 -24.43 2.71 -1.80
N VAL A 350 -25.59 2.27 -1.28
CA VAL A 350 -25.68 1.12 -0.35
C VAL A 350 -25.03 -0.16 -0.88
N LYS A 351 -25.06 -0.37 -2.20
CA LYS A 351 -24.42 -1.53 -2.85
C LYS A 351 -22.90 -1.54 -2.65
N TRP A 352 -22.24 -0.38 -2.71
CA TRP A 352 -20.81 -0.24 -2.51
C TRP A 352 -20.44 -0.46 -1.05
N LEU A 353 -21.24 0.10 -0.14
CA LEU A 353 -21.07 -0.10 1.30
C LEU A 353 -21.16 -1.59 1.68
N ARG A 354 -22.15 -2.31 1.15
CA ARG A 354 -22.31 -3.76 1.38
C ARG A 354 -21.15 -4.57 0.80
N ASN A 355 -20.62 -4.17 -0.36
CA ASN A 355 -19.44 -4.82 -0.94
C ASN A 355 -18.21 -4.67 -0.02
N ILE A 356 -17.98 -3.47 0.53
CA ILE A 356 -16.90 -3.21 1.49
C ILE A 356 -17.09 -4.08 2.74
N GLU A 357 -18.26 -4.06 3.37
CA GLU A 357 -18.57 -4.87 4.55
C GLU A 357 -18.37 -6.37 4.31
N THR A 358 -18.81 -6.86 3.15
CA THR A 358 -18.70 -8.29 2.80
C THR A 358 -17.25 -8.71 2.59
N LYS A 359 -16.46 -7.93 1.88
CA LYS A 359 -15.08 -8.25 1.59
C LYS A 359 -14.17 -8.14 2.82
N LEU A 360 -14.42 -7.16 3.68
CA LEU A 360 -13.65 -6.96 4.92
C LEU A 360 -14.14 -7.87 6.07
N GLY A 361 -15.32 -8.48 5.94
CA GLY A 361 -15.91 -9.28 7.02
C GLY A 361 -16.33 -8.46 8.23
N VAL A 362 -16.50 -7.14 8.08
CA VAL A 362 -16.88 -6.22 9.15
C VAL A 362 -18.29 -5.68 8.92
N LEU A 363 -18.97 -5.32 9.99
CA LEU A 363 -20.21 -4.58 9.94
C LEU A 363 -19.97 -3.19 10.51
N MET A 364 -20.17 -2.18 9.68
CA MET A 364 -20.02 -0.78 10.12
C MET A 364 -21.19 -0.35 10.96
N GLU A 365 -20.94 0.43 11.98
CA GLU A 365 -21.98 1.00 12.82
C GLU A 365 -22.80 2.03 12.03
N ARG A 366 -24.12 1.86 11.99
CA ARG A 366 -25.03 2.83 11.37
C ARG A 366 -25.40 3.89 12.40
N GLN A 367 -25.09 5.15 12.09
CA GLN A 367 -25.46 6.28 12.94
C GLN A 367 -26.27 7.32 12.18
N ASN A 368 -26.95 8.21 12.91
CA ASN A 368 -27.50 9.45 12.39
C ASN A 368 -26.53 10.62 12.67
N LEU A 369 -26.82 11.81 12.13
CA LEU A 369 -25.98 13.00 12.34
C LEU A 369 -25.90 13.43 13.82
N GLU A 370 -26.88 13.04 14.62
CA GLU A 370 -26.91 13.33 16.07
C GLU A 370 -26.07 12.32 16.89
N GLY A 371 -25.50 11.30 16.23
CA GLY A 371 -24.70 10.26 16.88
C GLY A 371 -25.49 9.08 17.44
N GLY A 372 -26.81 9.08 17.26
CA GLY A 372 -27.68 7.97 17.64
C GLY A 372 -27.53 6.77 16.67
N VAL A 373 -27.55 5.54 17.19
CA VAL A 373 -27.49 4.31 16.38
C VAL A 373 -28.81 4.12 15.62
N VAL A 374 -28.77 4.15 14.28
CA VAL A 374 -29.99 4.20 13.43
C VAL A 374 -30.58 2.81 13.13
N ALA A 375 -29.79 1.73 13.20
CA ALA A 375 -30.32 0.39 12.97
C ALA A 375 -29.47 -0.70 13.61
N ARG A 376 -30.16 -1.68 14.21
CA ARG A 376 -29.54 -2.91 14.70
C ARG A 376 -29.14 -3.80 13.52
N ARG A 377 -27.95 -4.39 13.62
CA ARG A 377 -27.30 -5.33 12.74
C ARG A 377 -28.26 -6.38 12.17
N VAL A 378 -28.37 -6.44 10.85
CA VAL A 378 -28.76 -7.71 10.21
C VAL A 378 -27.49 -8.55 10.16
N ALA A 379 -27.42 -9.57 11.00
CA ALA A 379 -26.30 -10.52 10.98
C ALA A 379 -26.22 -11.13 9.56
N VAL A 380 -25.16 -10.87 8.85
CA VAL A 380 -24.80 -11.66 7.67
C VAL A 380 -24.48 -13.04 8.21
N ALA A 381 -25.39 -13.98 8.04
CA ALA A 381 -25.18 -15.36 8.44
C ALA A 381 -23.98 -15.89 7.67
N ALA A 382 -22.84 -16.00 8.35
CA ALA A 382 -21.73 -16.75 7.85
C ALA A 382 -22.26 -18.16 7.52
N LYS A 383 -22.23 -18.55 6.25
CA LYS A 383 -22.54 -19.92 5.84
C LYS A 383 -21.56 -20.86 6.57
N LYS A 384 -21.97 -21.34 7.74
CA LYS A 384 -21.29 -22.44 8.42
C LYS A 384 -21.25 -23.59 7.42
N LYS A 385 -20.05 -23.93 6.92
CA LYS A 385 -19.82 -25.19 6.24
C LYS A 385 -20.29 -26.29 7.20
N LYS A 386 -21.34 -27.02 6.81
CA LYS A 386 -21.76 -28.23 7.52
C LYS A 386 -20.56 -29.17 7.61
N PRO A 387 -20.22 -29.69 8.79
CA PRO A 387 -19.22 -30.73 8.90
C PRO A 387 -19.70 -31.95 8.09
N ALA A 388 -18.81 -32.47 7.26
CA ALA A 388 -19.06 -33.71 6.52
C ALA A 388 -19.34 -34.83 7.53
N GLY A 389 -20.54 -35.39 7.48
CA GLY A 389 -20.93 -36.53 8.31
C GLY A 389 -20.09 -37.77 8.00
N PRO A 390 -19.91 -38.69 8.98
CA PRO A 390 -19.06 -39.83 8.81
C PRO A 390 -19.59 -40.78 7.73
N LYS A 391 -18.73 -41.16 6.80
CA LYS A 391 -19.01 -42.22 5.79
C LYS A 391 -19.31 -43.52 6.50
N ARG A 392 -20.57 -43.98 6.46
CA ARG A 392 -20.95 -45.32 6.87
C ARG A 392 -20.30 -46.31 5.90
N GLY A 393 -19.42 -47.15 6.41
CA GLY A 393 -18.87 -48.31 5.72
C GLY A 393 -20.01 -49.30 5.39
N ARG A 394 -20.11 -49.67 4.12
CA ARG A 394 -20.91 -50.82 3.70
C ARG A 394 -20.00 -52.04 3.69
N ASN A 395 -20.24 -52.96 4.67
CA ASN A 395 -19.71 -54.29 4.65
C ASN A 395 -20.24 -55.08 3.45
N SER A 396 -19.31 -55.68 2.75
CA SER A 396 -19.56 -56.64 1.70
C SER A 396 -20.00 -57.97 2.29
N VAL A 397 -21.14 -58.51 1.85
CA VAL A 397 -21.46 -59.92 2.01
C VAL A 397 -21.28 -60.56 0.62
N VAL A 398 -20.44 -61.57 0.64
CA VAL A 398 -20.15 -62.51 -0.45
C VAL A 398 -21.36 -63.38 -0.68
N ASP A 399 -21.83 -63.56 -1.90
CA ASP A 399 -22.33 -64.88 -2.30
C ASP A 399 -22.00 -65.21 -3.77
N LYS A 400 -21.63 -66.44 -3.93
CA LYS A 400 -21.16 -67.16 -5.12
C LYS A 400 -22.37 -67.58 -5.97
N ARG A 401 -22.28 -67.51 -7.29
CA ARG A 401 -22.45 -68.70 -8.19
C ARG A 401 -22.73 -68.35 -9.66
N LYS A 402 -21.95 -69.02 -10.50
CA LYS A 402 -22.21 -69.53 -11.84
C LYS A 402 -22.10 -68.64 -13.09
N ALA A 403 -21.05 -68.88 -13.82
CA ALA A 403 -20.94 -68.76 -15.30
C ALA A 403 -21.79 -69.91 -16.00
N PRO A 404 -21.84 -70.03 -17.31
CA PRO A 404 -21.36 -69.28 -18.48
C PRO A 404 -22.37 -69.21 -19.66
N LYS A 405 -22.04 -68.55 -20.75
CA LYS A 405 -22.10 -69.03 -22.20
C LYS A 405 -22.31 -67.83 -23.16
N THR A 406 -21.33 -67.65 -24.00
CA THR A 406 -21.24 -67.87 -25.47
C THR A 406 -22.09 -67.02 -26.41
N GLY A 407 -21.40 -66.49 -27.40
CA GLY A 407 -21.91 -66.18 -28.73
C GLY A 407 -21.61 -64.76 -29.20
N SER A 408 -20.61 -64.54 -29.95
CA SER A 408 -20.34 -64.76 -31.36
C SER A 408 -20.90 -63.66 -32.27
N ASN A 409 -19.98 -63.13 -32.99
CA ASN A 409 -20.09 -62.72 -34.40
C ASN A 409 -20.37 -61.28 -34.77
N ARG A 410 -19.34 -60.66 -35.30
CA ARG A 410 -19.12 -60.37 -36.73
C ARG A 410 -19.75 -59.09 -37.30
N ARG A 411 -18.88 -58.35 -37.81
CA ARG A 411 -18.58 -57.81 -39.18
C ARG A 411 -18.78 -56.33 -39.33
N GLN A 412 -17.68 -55.70 -39.64
CA GLN A 412 -17.24 -55.19 -40.97
C GLN A 412 -18.04 -54.00 -41.51
N GLY A 413 -17.28 -53.06 -41.94
CA GLY A 413 -17.63 -52.16 -43.02
C GLY A 413 -17.10 -50.75 -42.81
N THR A 414 -15.90 -50.48 -43.15
CA THR A 414 -15.32 -49.82 -44.33
C THR A 414 -16.03 -48.58 -44.86
N LYS A 415 -15.16 -47.59 -44.99
CA LYS A 415 -14.94 -46.68 -46.13
C LYS A 415 -15.46 -45.27 -46.08
N LYS A 416 -14.45 -44.40 -46.18
CA LYS A 416 -14.21 -43.31 -47.16
C LYS A 416 -15.18 -42.13 -47.13
N GLY A 417 -14.64 -40.96 -46.99
CA GLY A 417 -14.02 -40.12 -47.96
C GLY A 417 -14.70 -38.73 -48.02
N LYS A 418 -14.10 -37.76 -47.83
CA LYS A 418 -13.63 -36.60 -48.57
C LYS A 418 -13.14 -35.57 -47.59
#